data_bdc98300d4610599f21a048711769327
#
_entry.id   bdc98300d4610599f21a048711769327
#
_cell.length_a   1.000
_cell.length_b   1.000
_cell.length_c   1.000
_cell.angle_alpha   90.00
_cell.angle_beta   90.00
_cell.angle_gamma   90.00
#
_symmetry.space_group_name_H-M   'P 1'
#
loop_
_entity.id
_entity.type
_entity.pdbx_description
1 polymer ?
#
loop_
_entity_poly.entity_id
_entity_poly.type
_entity_poly.pdbx_seq_one_letter_code
_entity_poly.pdbx_strand_id
1 'polypeptide(L)'
;KSIPFFINGEAQVVESFKDQSKWIRHDLWVETSFDSDDDGKMDRMHVSVTRPSQTDNGLKLPVVYETSPYYAGTAGIASGLFWDVKHELGEKPKPRKHVEVTRTGKRPIISNSQIKTWVPRGYIVVHSSSPGTGLSDGAPTVGGKNESMAPKAVIDWLNGRAKGYNLREGGEEEIAFWSTGKVGMIGTSYNGTLPLAAATTGVEGLEAIIPIAPNTSYYHYYRSNGLVRSPGGYLGEDIDVLYDYIHSGKEENRARNNKVVRDTEMINGMDRIKGDYNEFWESRDYLNQMKPMKAALLMAHGFNDWNVMPEHSYRIYKKAMEMGIPTQIYYHQDGHGGPPPLKMMNRWFTRYLFGVENKVEKDPNTWIVRENDSQKNPTPYKSYPNPDASLVSLSLQPGGQEKGGLSLKKNKIKKLERLTDDYSFDGATLAKAKNSVHRLLYLSPVLKQDIHLSGVSKLTIRVASSKRAANLSVWLVSLPWNSDRKAKITENIITRGWADIQNYKSLNESSDLIPDKFYTMSFDLQPDDQVIKKGQQIGLMIFSSDQEFTLHPKPGTILTVDLNSTLLKLPIVGGLKSFNKATR
;
A
#
# COMPACT_ATOMS: atom_id res chain seq x y z
N LYS A 1 -1.60 23.86 34.06
CA LYS A 1 -1.65 24.71 32.85
C LYS A 1 -2.77 24.23 31.97
N SER A 2 -3.55 25.12 31.40
CA SER A 2 -4.65 24.82 30.47
C SER A 2 -4.29 25.20 29.01
N ILE A 3 -2.99 25.04 28.67
CA ILE A 3 -2.44 25.29 27.34
C ILE A 3 -1.45 24.19 26.98
N PRO A 4 -1.24 23.88 25.68
CA PRO A 4 -0.20 22.97 25.25
C PRO A 4 1.19 23.35 25.75
N PHE A 5 1.98 22.36 26.09
CA PHE A 5 3.39 22.56 26.46
C PHE A 5 4.25 21.41 25.92
N PHE A 6 5.54 21.64 25.79
CA PHE A 6 6.46 20.77 25.08
C PHE A 6 7.69 20.44 25.92
N ILE A 7 8.12 19.19 25.88
CA ILE A 7 9.37 18.71 26.47
C ILE A 7 10.10 17.89 25.42
N ASN A 8 11.38 18.16 25.22
CA ASN A 8 12.22 17.47 24.24
C ASN A 8 11.62 17.43 22.81
N GLY A 9 10.88 18.48 22.45
CA GLY A 9 10.28 18.60 21.12
C GLY A 9 9.01 17.78 20.92
N GLU A 10 8.40 17.30 21.99
CA GLU A 10 7.17 16.51 22.00
C GLU A 10 6.06 17.23 22.78
N ALA A 11 4.85 17.24 22.22
CA ALA A 11 3.67 17.73 22.93
C ALA A 11 3.35 16.82 24.11
N GLN A 12 3.24 17.41 25.30
CA GLN A 12 2.97 16.69 26.52
C GLN A 12 1.48 16.61 26.83
N VAL A 13 1.09 15.61 27.59
CA VAL A 13 -0.28 15.48 28.08
C VAL A 13 -0.58 16.64 29.03
N VAL A 14 -1.62 17.40 28.71
CA VAL A 14 -2.13 18.50 29.55
C VAL A 14 -3.21 17.93 30.47
N GLU A 15 -3.03 18.04 31.76
CA GLU A 15 -3.94 17.41 32.76
C GLU A 15 -5.40 17.83 32.57
N SER A 16 -5.63 19.13 32.31
CA SER A 16 -6.98 19.65 32.09
C SER A 16 -7.64 19.20 30.77
N PHE A 17 -6.87 18.60 29.83
CA PHE A 17 -7.40 18.08 28.58
C PHE A 17 -7.68 16.56 28.63
N LYS A 18 -7.31 15.88 29.70
CA LYS A 18 -7.52 14.43 29.85
C LYS A 18 -8.96 14.03 30.18
N ASP A 19 -9.70 14.93 30.80
CA ASP A 19 -11.05 14.65 31.25
C ASP A 19 -12.01 14.57 30.07
N GLN A 20 -12.32 13.34 29.65
CA GLN A 20 -13.18 13.08 28.50
C GLN A 20 -14.62 13.59 28.69
N SER A 21 -15.07 13.76 29.94
CA SER A 21 -16.40 14.30 30.22
C SER A 21 -16.54 15.78 29.87
N LYS A 22 -15.40 16.47 29.75
CA LYS A 22 -15.32 17.90 29.40
C LYS A 22 -14.98 18.13 27.92
N TRP A 23 -14.84 17.06 27.14
CA TRP A 23 -14.63 17.23 25.70
C TRP A 23 -15.92 17.64 25.02
N ILE A 24 -15.80 18.60 24.12
CA ILE A 24 -16.90 19.01 23.25
C ILE A 24 -16.86 18.11 22.03
N ARG A 25 -17.98 17.47 21.76
CA ARG A 25 -18.16 16.61 20.59
C ARG A 25 -19.38 17.07 19.82
N HIS A 26 -19.23 17.28 18.51
CA HIS A 26 -20.35 17.62 17.64
C HIS A 26 -20.12 17.12 16.24
N ASP A 27 -21.21 16.92 15.53
CA ASP A 27 -21.23 16.53 14.12
C ASP A 27 -21.68 17.71 13.27
N LEU A 28 -21.15 17.79 12.06
CA LEU A 28 -21.52 18.78 11.07
C LEU A 28 -21.31 18.21 9.65
N TRP A 29 -21.73 18.94 8.65
CA TRP A 29 -21.59 18.58 7.24
C TRP A 29 -20.88 19.70 6.50
N VAL A 30 -19.74 19.38 5.91
CA VAL A 30 -18.94 20.33 5.11
C VAL A 30 -19.33 20.18 3.64
N GLU A 31 -19.70 21.31 3.04
CA GLU A 31 -20.06 21.36 1.61
C GLU A 31 -18.80 21.37 0.75
N THR A 32 -18.80 20.49 -0.24
CA THR A 32 -17.73 20.35 -1.22
C THR A 32 -18.02 21.17 -2.49
N SER A 33 -17.08 21.14 -3.44
CA SER A 33 -17.23 21.78 -4.76
C SER A 33 -17.65 20.81 -5.87
N PHE A 34 -18.15 19.63 -5.51
CA PHE A 34 -18.55 18.61 -6.49
C PHE A 34 -19.91 17.99 -6.13
N ASP A 35 -20.58 17.47 -7.16
CA ASP A 35 -21.78 16.67 -7.11
C ASP A 35 -21.45 15.33 -7.79
N SER A 36 -21.08 14.31 -7.00
CA SER A 36 -20.58 13.04 -7.54
C SER A 36 -21.67 11.98 -7.70
N ASP A 37 -22.86 12.18 -7.15
CA ASP A 37 -24.01 11.31 -7.35
C ASP A 37 -25.05 11.90 -8.30
N ASP A 38 -24.79 13.10 -8.85
CA ASP A 38 -25.57 13.76 -9.89
C ASP A 38 -27.02 14.07 -9.45
N ASP A 39 -27.17 14.43 -8.18
CA ASP A 39 -28.49 14.79 -7.60
C ASP A 39 -28.83 16.30 -7.74
N GLY A 40 -27.91 17.08 -8.32
CA GLY A 40 -28.06 18.51 -8.54
C GLY A 40 -27.65 19.37 -7.33
N LYS A 41 -27.07 18.78 -6.30
CA LYS A 41 -26.58 19.47 -5.10
C LYS A 41 -25.09 19.18 -4.91
N MET A 42 -24.36 20.16 -4.37
CA MET A 42 -22.98 19.88 -3.92
C MET A 42 -22.99 18.88 -2.79
N ASP A 43 -22.10 17.88 -2.88
CA ASP A 43 -22.00 16.83 -1.87
C ASP A 43 -21.53 17.41 -0.53
N ARG A 44 -22.17 17.00 0.56
CA ARG A 44 -21.76 17.35 1.93
C ARG A 44 -21.12 16.16 2.63
N MET A 45 -19.94 16.38 3.21
CA MET A 45 -19.21 15.35 3.96
C MET A 45 -19.57 15.41 5.44
N HIS A 46 -19.94 14.28 6.00
CA HIS A 46 -20.18 14.12 7.43
C HIS A 46 -18.87 14.21 8.20
N VAL A 47 -18.81 15.13 9.17
CA VAL A 47 -17.64 15.44 9.98
C VAL A 47 -17.98 15.33 11.45
N SER A 48 -17.07 14.76 12.24
CA SER A 48 -17.14 14.74 13.70
C SER A 48 -15.93 15.45 14.29
N VAL A 49 -16.17 16.35 15.22
CA VAL A 49 -15.14 17.12 15.91
C VAL A 49 -15.10 16.74 17.39
N THR A 50 -13.90 16.51 17.93
CA THR A 50 -13.67 16.37 19.37
C THR A 50 -12.58 17.32 19.79
N ARG A 51 -12.88 18.19 20.76
CA ARG A 51 -11.99 19.25 21.21
C ARG A 51 -12.08 19.49 22.72
N PRO A 52 -11.02 20.00 23.37
CA PRO A 52 -11.09 20.38 24.77
C PRO A 52 -12.05 21.57 24.99
N SER A 53 -12.76 21.60 26.12
CA SER A 53 -13.71 22.67 26.43
C SER A 53 -13.08 24.08 26.51
N GLN A 54 -11.78 24.15 26.76
CA GLN A 54 -11.02 25.40 26.78
C GLN A 54 -11.06 26.14 25.44
N THR A 55 -11.35 25.45 24.36
CA THR A 55 -11.49 26.05 23.01
C THR A 55 -12.72 26.96 22.90
N ASP A 56 -13.75 26.78 23.73
CA ASP A 56 -14.89 27.72 23.82
C ASP A 56 -14.51 29.04 24.49
N ASN A 57 -13.40 29.06 25.22
CA ASN A 57 -12.90 30.25 25.92
C ASN A 57 -11.76 30.93 25.12
N GLY A 58 -11.70 30.76 23.80
CA GLY A 58 -10.76 31.43 22.91
C GLY A 58 -9.45 30.70 22.67
N LEU A 59 -9.21 29.52 23.26
CA LEU A 59 -8.05 28.72 22.94
C LEU A 59 -8.20 28.14 21.52
N LYS A 60 -7.22 28.41 20.64
CA LYS A 60 -7.14 27.79 19.32
C LYS A 60 -6.06 26.73 19.30
N LEU A 61 -6.38 25.58 18.70
CA LEU A 61 -5.49 24.43 18.63
C LEU A 61 -5.37 23.93 17.18
N PRO A 62 -4.24 23.29 16.84
CA PRO A 62 -4.10 22.59 15.55
C PRO A 62 -4.93 21.31 15.54
N VAL A 63 -5.15 20.78 14.36
CA VAL A 63 -6.05 19.65 14.10
C VAL A 63 -5.26 18.43 13.66
N VAL A 64 -5.55 17.28 14.28
CA VAL A 64 -5.24 15.95 13.73
C VAL A 64 -6.51 15.40 13.10
N TYR A 65 -6.41 15.08 11.80
CA TYR A 65 -7.55 14.70 10.97
C TYR A 65 -7.37 13.29 10.40
N GLU A 66 -8.38 12.45 10.56
CA GLU A 66 -8.49 11.13 9.93
C GLU A 66 -9.80 11.06 9.15
N THR A 67 -9.74 10.62 7.89
CA THR A 67 -10.92 10.36 7.07
C THR A 67 -10.94 8.93 6.58
N SER A 68 -12.13 8.35 6.39
CA SER A 68 -12.26 6.92 6.09
C SER A 68 -13.56 6.62 5.36
N PRO A 69 -13.55 5.61 4.46
CA PRO A 69 -14.78 5.06 3.90
C PRO A 69 -15.45 4.00 4.80
N TYR A 70 -14.84 3.65 5.94
CA TYR A 70 -15.21 2.46 6.73
C TYR A 70 -16.07 2.75 7.97
N TYR A 71 -16.32 3.99 8.34
CA TYR A 71 -16.96 4.31 9.62
C TYR A 71 -18.39 3.77 9.76
N ALA A 72 -19.11 3.63 8.65
CA ALA A 72 -20.43 2.98 8.65
C ALA A 72 -20.35 1.43 8.58
N GLY A 73 -19.14 0.87 8.74
CA GLY A 73 -18.90 -0.55 8.53
C GLY A 73 -18.65 -0.91 7.07
N THR A 74 -18.27 -2.15 6.85
CA THR A 74 -18.02 -2.72 5.53
C THR A 74 -19.06 -3.76 5.17
N ALA A 75 -19.16 -4.10 3.89
CA ALA A 75 -19.94 -5.25 3.45
C ALA A 75 -19.37 -6.55 4.05
N GLY A 76 -20.24 -7.46 4.42
CA GLY A 76 -19.85 -8.84 4.70
C GLY A 76 -19.39 -9.56 3.44
N ILE A 77 -18.53 -10.56 3.59
CA ILE A 77 -18.11 -11.41 2.48
C ILE A 77 -19.22 -12.39 2.17
N ALA A 78 -19.99 -12.13 1.10
CA ALA A 78 -21.02 -13.02 0.61
C ALA A 78 -20.47 -13.91 -0.52
N SER A 79 -21.05 -15.08 -0.70
CA SER A 79 -20.72 -15.96 -1.83
C SER A 79 -20.98 -15.25 -3.16
N GLY A 80 -19.97 -15.17 -4.02
CA GLY A 80 -20.03 -14.52 -5.33
C GLY A 80 -19.71 -13.02 -5.31
N LEU A 81 -19.32 -12.45 -4.15
CA LEU A 81 -18.84 -11.07 -4.07
C LEU A 81 -17.52 -10.88 -4.85
N PHE A 82 -16.61 -11.84 -4.76
CA PHE A 82 -15.34 -11.84 -5.47
C PHE A 82 -15.47 -12.38 -6.90
N TRP A 83 -14.52 -11.96 -7.75
CA TRP A 83 -14.36 -12.55 -9.08
C TRP A 83 -13.92 -14.01 -8.98
N ASP A 84 -14.46 -14.85 -9.87
CA ASP A 84 -13.94 -16.20 -10.06
C ASP A 84 -12.56 -16.12 -10.74
N VAL A 85 -11.53 -16.62 -10.06
CA VAL A 85 -10.16 -16.61 -10.59
C VAL A 85 -9.84 -17.81 -11.48
N LYS A 86 -10.73 -18.81 -11.56
CA LYS A 86 -10.55 -20.03 -12.35
C LYS A 86 -10.94 -19.81 -13.81
N HIS A 87 -10.09 -19.14 -14.56
CA HIS A 87 -10.23 -18.94 -16.01
C HIS A 87 -8.86 -18.73 -16.65
N GLU A 88 -8.79 -18.86 -17.97
CA GLU A 88 -7.55 -18.64 -18.71
C GLU A 88 -7.20 -17.14 -18.76
N LEU A 89 -5.90 -16.85 -18.74
CA LEU A 89 -5.40 -15.50 -18.93
C LEU A 89 -5.70 -15.03 -20.36
N GLY A 90 -6.06 -13.74 -20.48
CA GLY A 90 -6.40 -13.15 -21.77
C GLY A 90 -7.83 -13.48 -22.24
N GLU A 91 -8.58 -14.27 -21.51
CA GLU A 91 -9.99 -14.56 -21.78
C GLU A 91 -10.90 -13.71 -20.90
N LYS A 92 -12.10 -13.41 -21.42
CA LYS A 92 -13.12 -12.67 -20.67
C LYS A 92 -13.56 -13.49 -19.46
N PRO A 93 -13.41 -12.98 -18.23
CA PRO A 93 -13.91 -13.68 -17.06
C PRO A 93 -15.44 -13.74 -17.06
N LYS A 94 -16.00 -14.72 -16.34
CA LYS A 94 -17.42 -14.73 -16.06
C LYS A 94 -17.77 -13.50 -15.22
N PRO A 95 -18.85 -12.76 -15.56
CA PRO A 95 -19.31 -11.65 -14.73
C PRO A 95 -19.56 -12.13 -13.30
N ARG A 96 -19.06 -11.38 -12.32
CA ARG A 96 -19.39 -11.69 -10.93
C ARG A 96 -20.87 -11.36 -10.65
N LYS A 97 -21.46 -12.07 -9.73
CA LYS A 97 -22.81 -11.79 -9.29
C LYS A 97 -22.83 -10.56 -8.38
N HIS A 98 -23.70 -9.61 -8.68
CA HIS A 98 -23.98 -8.53 -7.76
C HIS A 98 -24.94 -9.06 -6.70
N VAL A 99 -24.37 -9.50 -5.59
CA VAL A 99 -25.14 -9.98 -4.44
C VAL A 99 -25.63 -8.79 -3.63
N GLU A 100 -26.76 -8.95 -2.94
CA GLU A 100 -27.17 -7.98 -1.94
C GLU A 100 -26.08 -7.89 -0.85
N VAL A 101 -25.62 -6.67 -0.60
CA VAL A 101 -24.50 -6.43 0.29
C VAL A 101 -25.01 -6.12 1.69
N THR A 102 -24.74 -7.02 2.62
CA THR A 102 -25.06 -6.81 4.04
C THR A 102 -23.95 -6.03 4.73
N ARG A 103 -24.29 -4.89 5.32
CA ARG A 103 -23.33 -4.08 6.10
C ARG A 103 -23.08 -4.68 7.47
N THR A 104 -21.82 -4.67 7.89
CA THR A 104 -21.43 -5.13 9.24
C THR A 104 -21.68 -4.06 10.31
N GLY A 105 -21.68 -2.78 9.93
CA GLY A 105 -22.05 -1.66 10.80
C GLY A 105 -23.55 -1.48 10.90
N LYS A 106 -24.03 -1.26 12.12
CA LYS A 106 -25.48 -1.11 12.38
C LYS A 106 -26.03 0.29 12.05
N ARG A 107 -25.14 1.28 12.00
CA ARG A 107 -25.47 2.69 11.75
C ARG A 107 -24.22 3.43 11.30
N PRO A 108 -24.34 4.51 10.53
CA PRO A 108 -23.23 5.38 10.21
C PRO A 108 -22.78 6.14 11.46
N ILE A 109 -21.62 5.75 12.00
CA ILE A 109 -20.94 6.43 13.11
C ILE A 109 -19.52 6.75 12.71
N ILE A 110 -18.98 7.82 13.28
CA ILE A 110 -17.59 8.16 13.09
C ILE A 110 -16.75 7.57 14.22
N SER A 111 -15.58 7.03 13.87
CA SER A 111 -14.65 6.39 14.80
C SER A 111 -14.19 7.35 15.91
N ASN A 112 -13.80 6.77 17.05
CA ASN A 112 -13.08 7.45 18.12
C ASN A 112 -11.55 7.30 18.01
N SER A 113 -11.05 6.76 16.90
CA SER A 113 -9.60 6.65 16.69
C SER A 113 -8.93 8.02 16.79
N GLN A 114 -7.66 8.04 17.18
CA GLN A 114 -6.83 9.22 17.39
C GLN A 114 -7.21 10.11 18.61
N ILE A 115 -8.46 10.12 19.03
CA ILE A 115 -8.95 11.07 20.06
C ILE A 115 -8.17 10.95 21.37
N LYS A 116 -8.05 9.73 21.91
CA LYS A 116 -7.36 9.48 23.20
C LYS A 116 -5.86 9.79 23.14
N THR A 117 -5.26 9.73 21.97
CA THR A 117 -3.84 10.04 21.78
C THR A 117 -3.60 11.53 21.69
N TRP A 118 -4.39 12.26 20.90
CA TRP A 118 -4.06 13.61 20.49
C TRP A 118 -4.78 14.70 21.26
N VAL A 119 -6.05 14.51 21.66
CA VAL A 119 -6.77 15.55 22.43
C VAL A 119 -6.05 15.89 23.74
N PRO A 120 -5.60 14.91 24.55
CA PRO A 120 -4.85 15.25 25.76
C PRO A 120 -3.54 15.99 25.52
N ARG A 121 -3.00 15.94 24.31
CA ARG A 121 -1.75 16.62 23.91
C ARG A 121 -1.96 17.99 23.29
N GLY A 122 -3.20 18.50 23.35
CA GLY A 122 -3.52 19.84 22.87
C GLY A 122 -3.83 19.93 21.39
N TYR A 123 -4.35 18.87 20.82
CA TYR A 123 -4.90 18.87 19.47
C TYR A 123 -6.42 18.78 19.48
N ILE A 124 -7.05 19.28 18.44
CA ILE A 124 -8.42 18.95 18.10
C ILE A 124 -8.37 17.74 17.17
N VAL A 125 -9.27 16.79 17.36
CA VAL A 125 -9.35 15.62 16.46
C VAL A 125 -10.61 15.71 15.62
N VAL A 126 -10.42 15.64 14.33
CA VAL A 126 -11.48 15.68 13.31
C VAL A 126 -11.52 14.35 12.58
N HIS A 127 -12.73 13.82 12.40
CA HIS A 127 -12.99 12.65 11.56
C HIS A 127 -14.00 13.02 10.47
N SER A 128 -13.92 12.39 9.31
CA SER A 128 -14.96 12.49 8.29
C SER A 128 -15.16 11.17 7.54
N SER A 129 -16.33 11.00 6.98
CA SER A 129 -16.65 9.89 6.07
C SER A 129 -16.39 10.30 4.63
N SER A 130 -15.82 9.38 3.83
CA SER A 130 -15.59 9.57 2.40
C SER A 130 -16.90 9.73 1.61
N PRO A 131 -16.86 10.31 0.39
CA PRO A 131 -18.05 10.41 -0.45
C PRO A 131 -18.76 9.06 -0.65
N GLY A 132 -20.09 9.06 -0.59
CA GLY A 132 -20.91 7.86 -0.77
C GLY A 132 -20.84 6.86 0.38
N THR A 133 -20.30 7.26 1.53
CA THR A 133 -20.19 6.42 2.73
C THR A 133 -20.81 7.08 3.95
N GLY A 134 -21.41 6.28 4.82
CA GLY A 134 -22.03 6.76 6.05
C GLY A 134 -23.09 7.83 5.80
N LEU A 135 -22.97 8.95 6.48
CA LEU A 135 -23.84 10.13 6.31
C LEU A 135 -23.26 11.18 5.36
N SER A 136 -22.20 10.88 4.64
CA SER A 136 -21.70 11.72 3.55
C SER A 136 -22.52 11.51 2.27
N ASP A 137 -22.71 12.59 1.51
CA ASP A 137 -23.36 12.54 0.20
C ASP A 137 -22.37 12.02 -0.86
N GLY A 138 -22.88 11.86 -2.09
CA GLY A 138 -22.07 11.52 -3.25
C GLY A 138 -21.91 10.03 -3.52
N ALA A 139 -20.96 9.70 -4.37
CA ALA A 139 -20.67 8.34 -4.81
C ALA A 139 -19.25 7.90 -4.40
N PRO A 140 -19.07 6.66 -3.91
CA PRO A 140 -17.72 6.12 -3.69
C PRO A 140 -17.09 5.82 -5.06
N THR A 141 -15.93 6.37 -5.32
CA THR A 141 -15.23 6.22 -6.60
C THR A 141 -13.96 5.37 -6.51
N VAL A 142 -13.55 5.02 -5.30
CA VAL A 142 -12.32 4.26 -5.01
C VAL A 142 -11.11 4.85 -5.73
N GLY A 143 -10.60 5.92 -5.19
CA GLY A 143 -9.45 6.66 -5.74
C GLY A 143 -9.79 7.70 -6.80
N GLY A 144 -11.06 8.00 -7.04
CA GLY A 144 -11.45 9.10 -7.92
C GLY A 144 -11.18 10.46 -7.29
N LYS A 145 -11.30 11.50 -8.12
CA LYS A 145 -10.98 12.88 -7.72
C LYS A 145 -11.77 13.38 -6.51
N ASN A 146 -13.02 12.94 -6.35
CA ASN A 146 -13.85 13.36 -5.22
C ASN A 146 -13.28 12.91 -3.87
N GLU A 147 -12.57 11.78 -3.81
CA GLU A 147 -11.91 11.31 -2.59
C GLU A 147 -10.71 12.17 -2.17
N SER A 148 -10.08 12.86 -3.10
CA SER A 148 -9.05 13.87 -2.80
C SER A 148 -9.67 15.23 -2.43
N MET A 149 -10.72 15.61 -3.11
CA MET A 149 -11.38 16.90 -2.92
C MET A 149 -12.25 16.98 -1.66
N ALA A 150 -12.73 15.85 -1.15
CA ALA A 150 -13.51 15.77 0.08
C ALA A 150 -12.68 16.20 1.32
N PRO A 151 -11.52 15.59 1.64
CA PRO A 151 -10.69 16.08 2.73
C PRO A 151 -10.14 17.49 2.48
N LYS A 152 -9.88 17.87 1.23
CA LYS A 152 -9.55 19.26 0.90
C LYS A 152 -10.63 20.23 1.39
N ALA A 153 -11.91 19.93 1.12
CA ALA A 153 -13.01 20.78 1.57
C ALA A 153 -13.07 20.91 3.10
N VAL A 154 -12.83 19.81 3.83
CA VAL A 154 -12.80 19.83 5.30
C VAL A 154 -11.65 20.70 5.81
N ILE A 155 -10.46 20.63 5.20
CA ILE A 155 -9.32 21.48 5.54
C ILE A 155 -9.60 22.94 5.19
N ASP A 156 -10.23 23.21 4.06
CA ASP A 156 -10.68 24.55 3.67
C ASP A 156 -11.69 25.12 4.69
N TRP A 157 -12.64 24.31 5.16
CA TRP A 157 -13.57 24.69 6.22
C TRP A 157 -12.84 25.03 7.54
N LEU A 158 -11.86 24.23 7.94
CA LEU A 158 -11.02 24.51 9.12
C LEU A 158 -10.24 25.83 9.01
N ASN A 159 -10.13 26.37 7.81
CA ASN A 159 -9.46 27.64 7.49
C ASN A 159 -10.41 28.75 7.01
N GLY A 160 -11.72 28.55 7.10
CA GLY A 160 -12.72 29.54 6.71
C GLY A 160 -12.92 29.71 5.20
N ARG A 161 -12.43 28.77 4.37
CA ARG A 161 -12.53 28.82 2.90
C ARG A 161 -13.65 27.93 2.32
N ALA A 162 -14.30 27.13 3.15
CA ALA A 162 -15.47 26.33 2.78
C ALA A 162 -16.53 26.45 3.87
N LYS A 163 -17.77 26.09 3.55
CA LYS A 163 -18.91 26.17 4.47
C LYS A 163 -19.19 24.82 5.12
N GLY A 164 -19.45 24.85 6.42
CA GLY A 164 -19.99 23.73 7.19
C GLY A 164 -21.36 24.06 7.72
N TYR A 165 -22.20 23.04 7.93
CA TYR A 165 -23.58 23.21 8.39
C TYR A 165 -23.90 22.19 9.48
N ASN A 166 -24.75 22.57 10.43
CA ASN A 166 -25.17 21.69 11.51
C ASN A 166 -26.16 20.57 11.08
N LEU A 167 -26.65 20.61 9.85
CA LEU A 167 -27.52 19.59 9.26
C LEU A 167 -26.99 19.13 7.91
N ARG A 168 -27.33 17.89 7.54
CA ARG A 168 -26.98 17.31 6.25
C ARG A 168 -27.61 18.09 5.08
N GLU A 169 -28.86 18.54 5.25
CA GLU A 169 -29.56 19.38 4.28
C GLU A 169 -30.05 20.65 4.96
N GLY A 170 -29.88 21.81 4.33
CA GLY A 170 -30.17 23.09 4.95
C GLY A 170 -29.26 23.34 6.16
N GLY A 171 -29.85 23.81 7.26
CA GLY A 171 -29.17 24.07 8.51
C GLY A 171 -28.47 25.42 8.62
N GLU A 172 -27.94 25.69 9.81
CA GLU A 172 -27.17 26.87 10.11
C GLU A 172 -25.68 26.63 9.85
N GLU A 173 -24.98 27.68 9.43
CA GLU A 173 -23.55 27.61 9.16
C GLU A 173 -22.75 27.46 10.46
N GLU A 174 -21.80 26.52 10.48
CA GLU A 174 -20.86 26.29 11.57
C GLU A 174 -19.44 26.68 11.16
N ILE A 175 -18.81 27.49 12.00
CA ILE A 175 -17.47 28.03 11.81
C ILE A 175 -16.50 27.33 12.77
N ALA A 176 -15.33 26.95 12.27
CA ALA A 176 -14.24 26.36 13.06
C ALA A 176 -13.41 27.42 13.79
N PHE A 177 -14.04 28.25 14.63
CA PHE A 177 -13.39 29.37 15.33
C PHE A 177 -12.26 28.95 16.27
N TRP A 178 -12.28 27.71 16.69
CA TRP A 178 -11.34 27.08 17.60
C TRP A 178 -10.08 26.52 16.91
N SER A 179 -10.04 26.50 15.59
CA SER A 179 -8.92 25.96 14.81
C SER A 179 -7.84 27.03 14.58
N THR A 180 -6.57 26.61 14.64
CA THR A 180 -5.45 27.44 14.15
C THR A 180 -5.34 27.43 12.63
N GLY A 181 -6.07 26.57 11.95
CA GLY A 181 -5.96 26.32 10.51
C GLY A 181 -4.86 25.33 10.12
N LYS A 182 -3.98 24.95 11.05
CA LYS A 182 -2.92 23.97 10.81
C LYS A 182 -3.44 22.56 11.05
N VAL A 183 -3.31 21.72 10.03
CA VAL A 183 -3.87 20.36 10.00
C VAL A 183 -2.76 19.35 9.72
N GLY A 184 -2.76 18.25 10.48
CA GLY A 184 -2.03 17.04 10.18
C GLY A 184 -3.00 15.90 9.93
N MET A 185 -2.73 15.05 8.93
CA MET A 185 -3.55 13.88 8.67
C MET A 185 -2.78 12.60 8.98
N ILE A 186 -3.52 11.60 9.45
CA ILE A 186 -2.99 10.28 9.82
C ILE A 186 -4.03 9.20 9.54
N GLY A 187 -3.58 8.01 9.23
CA GLY A 187 -4.43 6.84 9.11
C GLY A 187 -3.69 5.65 8.53
N THR A 188 -4.33 4.48 8.61
CA THR A 188 -3.76 3.21 8.19
C THR A 188 -4.53 2.65 6.99
N SER A 189 -3.83 2.05 6.03
CA SER A 189 -4.42 1.40 4.86
C SER A 189 -5.17 2.41 4.00
N TYR A 190 -6.45 2.23 3.71
CA TYR A 190 -7.27 3.21 2.99
C TYR A 190 -7.25 4.58 3.69
N ASN A 191 -7.30 4.59 5.02
CA ASN A 191 -7.20 5.81 5.83
C ASN A 191 -5.78 6.43 5.77
N GLY A 192 -4.79 5.71 5.31
CA GLY A 192 -3.44 6.18 5.00
C GLY A 192 -3.31 6.71 3.56
N THR A 193 -4.11 6.20 2.64
CA THR A 193 -4.25 6.71 1.27
C THR A 193 -4.79 8.14 1.26
N LEU A 194 -5.82 8.40 2.06
CA LEU A 194 -6.57 9.67 2.04
C LEU A 194 -5.75 10.88 2.51
N PRO A 195 -4.84 10.80 3.49
CA PRO A 195 -3.87 11.86 3.75
C PRO A 195 -3.02 12.23 2.53
N LEU A 196 -2.53 11.22 1.80
CA LEU A 196 -1.79 11.45 0.56
C LEU A 196 -2.68 12.08 -0.51
N ALA A 197 -3.91 11.58 -0.68
CA ALA A 197 -4.88 12.12 -1.61
C ALA A 197 -5.16 13.61 -1.34
N ALA A 198 -5.36 13.99 -0.08
CA ALA A 198 -5.51 15.38 0.33
C ALA A 198 -4.26 16.21 0.02
N ALA A 199 -3.07 15.68 0.33
CA ALA A 199 -1.80 16.38 0.11
C ALA A 199 -1.53 16.67 -1.38
N THR A 200 -1.94 15.77 -2.28
CA THR A 200 -1.79 15.97 -3.74
C THR A 200 -2.62 17.12 -4.28
N THR A 201 -3.63 17.58 -3.55
CA THR A 201 -4.40 18.79 -3.93
C THR A 201 -3.64 20.09 -3.70
N GLY A 202 -2.56 20.07 -2.91
CA GLY A 202 -1.81 21.25 -2.51
C GLY A 202 -2.56 22.17 -1.55
N VAL A 203 -3.60 21.65 -0.88
CA VAL A 203 -4.46 22.45 0.02
C VAL A 203 -3.65 23.15 1.10
N GLU A 204 -3.85 24.43 1.25
CA GLU A 204 -3.22 25.23 2.31
C GLU A 204 -3.76 24.85 3.69
N GLY A 205 -2.87 24.80 4.67
CA GLY A 205 -3.20 24.37 6.02
C GLY A 205 -2.88 22.91 6.30
N LEU A 206 -2.75 22.05 5.30
CA LEU A 206 -2.23 20.70 5.48
C LEU A 206 -0.70 20.73 5.57
N GLU A 207 -0.19 20.68 6.81
CA GLU A 207 1.23 20.88 7.10
C GLU A 207 2.03 19.56 7.15
N ALA A 208 1.40 18.48 7.59
CA ALA A 208 2.04 17.19 7.73
C ALA A 208 1.07 16.03 7.54
N ILE A 209 1.59 14.90 7.02
CA ILE A 209 0.82 13.66 6.90
C ILE A 209 1.64 12.47 7.42
N ILE A 210 0.93 11.50 8.00
CA ILE A 210 1.49 10.22 8.47
C ILE A 210 0.71 9.06 7.85
N PRO A 211 0.96 8.72 6.58
CA PRO A 211 0.35 7.56 5.94
C PRO A 211 0.98 6.26 6.42
N ILE A 212 0.18 5.37 7.00
CA ILE A 212 0.60 4.08 7.51
C ILE A 212 0.07 2.99 6.58
N ALA A 213 0.95 2.20 5.99
CA ALA A 213 0.61 1.16 5.02
C ALA A 213 -0.40 1.64 3.94
N PRO A 214 -0.16 2.80 3.32
CA PRO A 214 -1.11 3.40 2.39
C PRO A 214 -1.16 2.65 1.07
N ASN A 215 -2.36 2.48 0.49
CA ASN A 215 -2.50 2.20 -0.92
C ASN A 215 -2.25 3.51 -1.69
N THR A 216 -1.23 3.56 -2.51
CA THR A 216 -0.83 4.76 -3.26
C THR A 216 -1.13 4.68 -4.75
N SER A 217 -1.59 3.51 -5.21
CA SER A 217 -2.00 3.27 -6.59
C SER A 217 -2.91 2.06 -6.63
N TYR A 218 -4.13 2.25 -7.12
CA TYR A 218 -5.06 1.12 -7.24
C TYR A 218 -4.62 0.14 -8.34
N TYR A 219 -3.84 0.59 -9.32
CA TYR A 219 -3.18 -0.32 -10.26
C TYR A 219 -2.24 -1.28 -9.52
N HIS A 220 -1.29 -0.76 -8.74
CA HIS A 220 -0.34 -1.59 -7.99
C HIS A 220 -1.00 -2.43 -6.89
N TYR A 221 -2.22 -2.09 -6.49
CA TYR A 221 -2.99 -2.88 -5.54
C TYR A 221 -3.63 -4.11 -6.20
N TYR A 222 -4.08 -4.01 -7.45
CA TYR A 222 -4.80 -5.05 -8.18
C TYR A 222 -4.04 -5.63 -9.37
N ARG A 223 -2.88 -5.09 -9.72
CA ARG A 223 -2.06 -5.50 -10.86
C ARG A 223 -0.59 -5.48 -10.46
N SER A 224 0.23 -6.27 -11.15
CA SER A 224 1.69 -6.25 -11.04
C SER A 224 2.32 -6.51 -12.40
N ASN A 225 3.03 -5.53 -12.95
CA ASN A 225 3.72 -5.66 -14.24
C ASN A 225 2.83 -6.27 -15.34
N GLY A 226 1.60 -5.75 -15.47
CA GLY A 226 0.61 -6.24 -16.41
C GLY A 226 -0.21 -7.45 -15.96
N LEU A 227 0.15 -8.08 -14.87
CA LEU A 227 -0.56 -9.26 -14.37
C LEU A 227 -1.77 -8.85 -13.53
N VAL A 228 -2.93 -9.42 -13.87
CA VAL A 228 -4.13 -9.36 -13.02
C VAL A 228 -3.87 -10.21 -11.77
N ARG A 229 -3.83 -9.57 -10.62
CA ARG A 229 -3.65 -10.26 -9.34
C ARG A 229 -4.56 -9.68 -8.26
N SER A 230 -4.62 -10.38 -7.16
CA SER A 230 -5.39 -9.97 -5.98
C SER A 230 -4.48 -9.56 -4.83
N PRO A 231 -4.94 -8.68 -3.93
CA PRO A 231 -4.25 -8.44 -2.67
C PRO A 231 -4.22 -9.71 -1.81
N GLY A 232 -3.18 -9.87 -1.02
CA GLY A 232 -3.05 -11.02 -0.11
C GLY A 232 -4.23 -11.13 0.85
N GLY A 233 -4.79 -12.33 0.95
CA GLY A 233 -5.98 -12.61 1.76
C GLY A 233 -7.33 -12.33 1.09
N TYR A 234 -7.34 -11.76 -0.12
CA TYR A 234 -8.56 -11.34 -0.83
C TYR A 234 -8.55 -11.80 -2.30
N LEU A 235 -8.32 -13.09 -2.51
CA LEU A 235 -8.26 -13.67 -3.86
C LEU A 235 -9.57 -13.43 -4.61
N GLY A 236 -9.46 -12.80 -5.78
CA GLY A 236 -10.61 -12.39 -6.60
C GLY A 236 -11.14 -10.98 -6.32
N GLU A 237 -10.54 -10.24 -5.39
CA GLU A 237 -10.86 -8.82 -5.21
C GLU A 237 -10.34 -7.99 -6.40
N ASP A 238 -11.15 -7.02 -6.80
CA ASP A 238 -10.76 -5.94 -7.70
C ASP A 238 -11.46 -4.63 -7.25
N ILE A 239 -11.25 -3.56 -7.95
CA ILE A 239 -11.72 -2.23 -7.54
C ILE A 239 -13.25 -2.15 -7.41
N ASP A 240 -13.99 -2.87 -8.24
CA ASP A 240 -15.46 -2.95 -8.17
C ASP A 240 -15.96 -3.71 -6.93
N VAL A 241 -15.16 -4.66 -6.43
CA VAL A 241 -15.44 -5.36 -5.17
C VAL A 241 -15.20 -4.43 -3.99
N LEU A 242 -14.11 -3.66 -4.00
CA LEU A 242 -13.84 -2.66 -2.97
C LEU A 242 -14.92 -1.58 -2.94
N TYR A 243 -15.44 -1.16 -4.10
CA TYR A 243 -16.61 -0.29 -4.19
C TYR A 243 -17.80 -0.86 -3.40
N ASP A 244 -18.15 -2.13 -3.61
CA ASP A 244 -19.24 -2.77 -2.88
C ASP A 244 -18.96 -2.85 -1.37
N TYR A 245 -17.70 -3.07 -0.97
CA TYR A 245 -17.31 -3.09 0.44
C TYR A 245 -17.61 -1.79 1.18
N ILE A 246 -17.40 -0.65 0.53
CA ILE A 246 -17.47 0.67 1.19
C ILE A 246 -18.77 1.42 0.92
N HIS A 247 -19.56 1.05 -0.09
CA HIS A 247 -20.76 1.78 -0.49
C HIS A 247 -21.84 1.68 0.59
N SER A 248 -21.92 2.66 1.47
CA SER A 248 -22.79 2.69 2.64
C SER A 248 -23.57 4.01 2.80
N GLY A 249 -23.55 4.87 1.79
CA GLY A 249 -24.25 6.16 1.77
C GLY A 249 -25.76 6.06 1.54
N LYS A 250 -26.35 7.11 1.00
CA LYS A 250 -27.80 7.20 0.72
C LYS A 250 -28.28 6.03 -0.14
N GLU A 251 -29.29 5.33 0.34
CA GLU A 251 -29.83 4.15 -0.33
C GLU A 251 -30.52 4.52 -1.66
N GLU A 252 -31.22 5.65 -1.70
CA GLU A 252 -31.90 6.15 -2.90
C GLU A 252 -30.95 6.39 -4.08
N ASN A 253 -29.67 6.72 -3.83
CA ASN A 253 -28.66 6.97 -4.86
C ASN A 253 -27.91 5.71 -5.28
N ARG A 254 -28.09 4.59 -4.56
CA ARG A 254 -27.30 3.37 -4.74
C ARG A 254 -27.44 2.77 -6.13
N ALA A 255 -28.68 2.70 -6.67
CA ALA A 255 -28.93 2.15 -7.99
C ALA A 255 -28.21 2.94 -9.09
N ARG A 256 -28.26 4.26 -9.02
CA ARG A 256 -27.55 5.16 -9.95
C ARG A 256 -26.04 5.01 -9.82
N ASN A 257 -25.51 5.06 -8.61
CA ASN A 257 -24.09 4.94 -8.35
C ASN A 257 -23.55 3.58 -8.80
N ASN A 258 -24.24 2.49 -8.53
CA ASN A 258 -23.89 1.16 -9.01
C ASN A 258 -23.78 1.13 -10.54
N LYS A 259 -24.79 1.66 -11.24
CA LYS A 259 -24.81 1.66 -12.71
C LYS A 259 -23.68 2.49 -13.31
N VAL A 260 -23.45 3.70 -12.81
CA VAL A 260 -22.50 4.65 -13.39
C VAL A 260 -21.08 4.32 -12.98
N VAL A 261 -20.82 4.17 -11.69
CA VAL A 261 -19.45 4.02 -11.16
C VAL A 261 -18.98 2.57 -11.28
N ARG A 262 -19.71 1.61 -10.69
CA ARG A 262 -19.26 0.22 -10.65
C ARG A 262 -19.40 -0.48 -12.00
N ASP A 263 -20.63 -0.49 -12.57
CA ASP A 263 -20.97 -1.34 -13.71
C ASP A 263 -20.53 -0.74 -15.05
N THR A 264 -20.27 0.56 -15.11
CA THR A 264 -19.80 1.23 -16.33
C THR A 264 -18.35 1.65 -16.20
N GLU A 265 -18.02 2.59 -15.31
CA GLU A 265 -16.67 3.16 -15.23
C GLU A 265 -15.63 2.13 -14.78
N MET A 266 -15.89 1.43 -13.67
CA MET A 266 -14.93 0.46 -13.13
C MET A 266 -14.80 -0.77 -14.01
N ILE A 267 -15.92 -1.37 -14.45
CA ILE A 267 -15.90 -2.59 -15.28
C ILE A 267 -15.17 -2.35 -16.60
N ASN A 268 -15.37 -1.18 -17.23
CA ASN A 268 -14.65 -0.85 -18.46
C ASN A 268 -13.19 -0.48 -18.22
N GLY A 269 -12.91 0.28 -17.16
CA GLY A 269 -11.58 0.84 -16.92
C GLY A 269 -10.60 -0.16 -16.29
N MET A 270 -11.06 -1.04 -15.38
CA MET A 270 -10.17 -1.97 -14.70
C MET A 270 -9.61 -3.07 -15.61
N ASP A 271 -10.29 -3.41 -16.70
CA ASP A 271 -9.90 -4.41 -17.69
C ASP A 271 -9.32 -5.70 -17.08
N ARG A 272 -10.20 -6.67 -16.75
CA ARG A 272 -9.76 -7.95 -16.21
C ARG A 272 -9.26 -8.95 -17.27
N ILE A 273 -9.32 -8.59 -18.54
CA ILE A 273 -8.76 -9.41 -19.63
C ILE A 273 -7.27 -9.13 -19.76
N LYS A 274 -6.90 -7.84 -19.70
CA LYS A 274 -5.54 -7.35 -19.77
C LYS A 274 -5.21 -6.59 -18.49
N GLY A 275 -4.00 -6.75 -18.00
CA GLY A 275 -3.53 -6.00 -16.84
C GLY A 275 -2.80 -4.70 -17.21
N ASP A 276 -3.14 -4.10 -18.34
CA ASP A 276 -2.46 -2.91 -18.86
C ASP A 276 -2.72 -1.68 -18.00
N TYR A 277 -1.69 -0.84 -17.85
CA TYR A 277 -1.78 0.44 -17.19
C TYR A 277 -2.39 1.46 -18.16
N ASN A 278 -3.66 1.77 -17.96
CA ASN A 278 -4.45 2.68 -18.80
C ASN A 278 -4.82 3.97 -18.03
N GLU A 279 -5.56 4.88 -18.69
CA GLU A 279 -5.98 6.16 -18.11
C GLU A 279 -6.82 6.01 -16.84
N PHE A 280 -7.65 4.95 -16.75
CA PHE A 280 -8.44 4.67 -15.54
C PHE A 280 -7.53 4.45 -14.33
N TRP A 281 -6.49 3.64 -14.48
CA TRP A 281 -5.51 3.36 -13.43
C TRP A 281 -4.57 4.54 -13.19
N GLU A 282 -4.16 5.24 -14.25
CA GLU A 282 -3.31 6.44 -14.17
C GLU A 282 -3.96 7.53 -13.30
N SER A 283 -5.26 7.74 -13.45
CA SER A 283 -6.03 8.71 -12.65
C SER A 283 -6.16 8.32 -11.16
N ARG A 284 -5.88 7.06 -10.83
CA ARG A 284 -5.91 6.48 -9.48
C ARG A 284 -4.51 6.11 -8.95
N ASP A 285 -3.49 6.71 -9.50
CA ASP A 285 -2.09 6.60 -9.07
C ASP A 285 -1.61 7.95 -8.53
N TYR A 286 -1.51 8.05 -7.22
CA TYR A 286 -1.18 9.31 -6.55
C TYR A 286 0.25 9.80 -6.82
N LEU A 287 1.17 8.92 -7.26
CA LEU A 287 2.50 9.34 -7.70
C LEU A 287 2.43 10.39 -8.82
N ASN A 288 1.48 10.22 -9.74
CA ASN A 288 1.29 11.14 -10.87
C ASN A 288 0.73 12.51 -10.45
N GLN A 289 0.21 12.62 -9.23
CA GLN A 289 -0.50 13.81 -8.72
C GLN A 289 0.32 14.59 -7.68
N MET A 290 1.56 14.19 -7.40
CA MET A 290 2.34 14.74 -6.28
C MET A 290 2.85 16.16 -6.49
N LYS A 291 2.86 16.69 -7.71
CA LYS A 291 3.46 18.01 -8.02
C LYS A 291 3.02 19.15 -7.07
N PRO A 292 1.73 19.28 -6.68
CA PRO A 292 1.30 20.34 -5.76
C PRO A 292 1.62 20.07 -4.28
N MET A 293 2.05 18.87 -3.91
CA MET A 293 2.24 18.45 -2.52
C MET A 293 3.31 19.28 -1.83
N LYS A 294 2.99 19.77 -0.64
CA LYS A 294 3.89 20.54 0.24
C LYS A 294 4.01 19.95 1.64
N ALA A 295 3.02 19.17 2.07
CA ALA A 295 2.94 18.62 3.42
C ALA A 295 4.16 17.73 3.73
N ALA A 296 4.72 17.90 4.94
CA ALA A 296 5.79 17.06 5.44
C ALA A 296 5.31 15.61 5.60
N LEU A 297 6.12 14.65 5.18
CA LEU A 297 5.74 13.25 5.02
C LEU A 297 6.48 12.33 5.98
N LEU A 298 5.77 11.68 6.90
CA LEU A 298 6.25 10.54 7.67
C LEU A 298 5.48 9.29 7.25
N MET A 299 6.11 8.43 6.45
CA MET A 299 5.50 7.19 5.98
C MET A 299 5.83 6.01 6.90
N ALA A 300 4.95 5.01 6.94
CA ALA A 300 5.20 3.74 7.61
C ALA A 300 4.73 2.57 6.74
N HIS A 301 5.53 1.49 6.68
CA HIS A 301 5.15 0.27 5.95
C HIS A 301 5.85 -0.96 6.53
N GLY A 302 5.20 -2.13 6.39
CA GLY A 302 5.82 -3.42 6.67
C GLY A 302 6.42 -4.04 5.41
N PHE A 303 7.65 -4.56 5.47
CA PHE A 303 8.25 -5.27 4.33
C PHE A 303 7.53 -6.57 3.97
N ASN A 304 6.77 -7.14 4.91
CA ASN A 304 5.94 -8.32 4.68
C ASN A 304 4.44 -8.01 4.61
N ASP A 305 4.11 -6.81 4.20
CA ASP A 305 2.75 -6.44 3.84
C ASP A 305 2.43 -6.98 2.44
N TRP A 306 1.74 -8.12 2.40
CA TRP A 306 1.33 -8.77 1.16
C TRP A 306 -0.12 -8.45 0.78
N ASN A 307 -0.76 -7.57 1.54
CA ASN A 307 -2.02 -6.93 1.16
C ASN A 307 -1.74 -5.64 0.38
N VAL A 308 -1.23 -4.61 1.05
CA VAL A 308 -0.72 -3.40 0.39
C VAL A 308 0.80 -3.52 0.30
N MET A 309 1.30 -3.81 -0.86
CA MET A 309 2.71 -4.15 -1.07
C MET A 309 3.66 -3.01 -0.68
N PRO A 310 4.90 -3.29 -0.24
CA PRO A 310 5.85 -2.26 0.21
C PRO A 310 6.18 -1.20 -0.85
N GLU A 311 6.07 -1.51 -2.12
CA GLU A 311 6.32 -0.55 -3.22
C GLU A 311 5.43 0.69 -3.13
N HIS A 312 4.22 0.57 -2.57
CA HIS A 312 3.31 1.70 -2.43
C HIS A 312 3.94 2.86 -1.67
N SER A 313 4.54 2.60 -0.51
CA SER A 313 5.23 3.64 0.25
C SER A 313 6.57 4.02 -0.36
N TYR A 314 7.34 3.06 -0.88
CA TYR A 314 8.65 3.34 -1.46
C TYR A 314 8.59 4.30 -2.65
N ARG A 315 7.63 4.13 -3.54
CA ARG A 315 7.43 5.01 -4.72
C ARG A 315 7.19 6.47 -4.29
N ILE A 316 6.33 6.68 -3.31
CA ILE A 316 5.98 8.01 -2.80
C ILE A 316 7.15 8.62 -2.01
N TYR A 317 7.79 7.84 -1.13
CA TYR A 317 8.96 8.26 -0.37
C TYR A 317 10.07 8.77 -1.30
N LYS A 318 10.42 7.98 -2.30
CA LYS A 318 11.44 8.34 -3.29
C LYS A 318 11.10 9.66 -3.99
N LYS A 319 9.86 9.80 -4.45
CA LYS A 319 9.41 11.02 -5.12
C LYS A 319 9.40 12.24 -4.21
N ALA A 320 8.95 12.09 -2.97
CA ALA A 320 8.96 13.18 -1.98
C ALA A 320 10.39 13.66 -1.67
N MET A 321 11.33 12.73 -1.54
CA MET A 321 12.76 13.06 -1.38
C MET A 321 13.30 13.84 -2.59
N GLU A 322 12.99 13.42 -3.81
CA GLU A 322 13.38 14.13 -5.05
C GLU A 322 12.78 15.53 -5.13
N MET A 323 11.57 15.75 -4.60
CA MET A 323 10.88 17.03 -4.56
C MET A 323 11.40 17.96 -3.44
N GLY A 324 12.28 17.48 -2.55
CA GLY A 324 12.77 18.24 -1.40
C GLY A 324 11.75 18.44 -0.29
N ILE A 325 10.68 17.64 -0.25
CA ILE A 325 9.71 17.65 0.84
C ILE A 325 10.37 17.05 2.09
N PRO A 326 10.20 17.64 3.29
CA PRO A 326 10.64 17.01 4.54
C PRO A 326 10.03 15.61 4.65
N THR A 327 10.87 14.58 4.68
CA THR A 327 10.40 13.19 4.54
C THR A 327 11.15 12.27 5.48
N GLN A 328 10.42 11.43 6.20
CA GLN A 328 10.94 10.26 6.90
C GLN A 328 10.12 9.03 6.53
N ILE A 329 10.77 7.86 6.57
CA ILE A 329 10.09 6.57 6.41
C ILE A 329 10.46 5.64 7.57
N TYR A 330 9.44 4.98 8.09
CA TYR A 330 9.55 3.93 9.09
C TYR A 330 9.14 2.60 8.47
N TYR A 331 10.04 1.62 8.53
CA TYR A 331 9.78 0.27 8.09
C TYR A 331 9.84 -0.72 9.24
N HIS A 332 8.99 -1.74 9.21
CA HIS A 332 9.07 -2.92 10.07
C HIS A 332 9.05 -4.20 9.25
N GLN A 333 9.32 -5.33 9.91
CA GLN A 333 9.43 -6.63 9.24
C GLN A 333 8.11 -7.41 9.19
N ASP A 334 7.04 -6.87 9.76
CA ASP A 334 5.75 -7.55 9.86
C ASP A 334 4.83 -7.22 8.66
N GLY A 335 3.57 -7.63 8.76
CA GLY A 335 2.56 -7.50 7.71
C GLY A 335 1.86 -6.14 7.68
N HIS A 336 0.58 -6.17 7.31
CA HIS A 336 -0.22 -4.97 7.06
C HIS A 336 -0.49 -4.16 8.33
N GLY A 337 -0.20 -2.86 8.31
CA GLY A 337 -0.37 -1.94 9.42
C GLY A 337 0.95 -1.60 10.12
N GLY A 338 0.88 -1.31 11.42
CA GLY A 338 2.05 -0.97 12.26
C GLY A 338 2.47 0.50 12.14
N PRO A 339 1.94 1.39 13.03
CA PRO A 339 2.33 2.80 13.02
C PRO A 339 3.78 2.99 13.49
N PRO A 340 4.41 4.11 13.13
CA PRO A 340 5.64 4.54 13.77
C PRO A 340 5.46 4.64 15.29
N PRO A 341 6.53 4.53 16.08
CA PRO A 341 6.47 4.82 17.51
C PRO A 341 5.82 6.18 17.78
N LEU A 342 5.02 6.27 18.83
CA LEU A 342 4.33 7.52 19.20
C LEU A 342 5.30 8.70 19.30
N LYS A 343 6.50 8.47 19.80
CA LYS A 343 7.54 9.50 19.88
C LYS A 343 7.85 10.11 18.50
N MET A 344 7.98 9.30 17.46
CA MET A 344 8.24 9.80 16.10
C MET A 344 7.06 10.63 15.57
N MET A 345 5.84 10.11 15.72
CA MET A 345 4.62 10.80 15.28
C MET A 345 4.40 12.11 16.05
N ASN A 346 4.62 12.09 17.36
CA ASN A 346 4.46 13.27 18.20
C ASN A 346 5.48 14.37 17.84
N ARG A 347 6.76 14.02 17.68
CA ARG A 347 7.80 14.98 17.21
C ARG A 347 7.45 15.57 15.85
N TRP A 348 6.91 14.75 14.93
CA TRP A 348 6.50 15.17 13.59
C TRP A 348 5.38 16.21 13.64
N PHE A 349 4.28 15.90 14.31
CA PHE A 349 3.17 16.82 14.46
C PHE A 349 3.50 18.05 15.32
N THR A 350 4.31 17.89 16.35
CA THR A 350 4.75 19.00 17.19
C THR A 350 5.53 20.04 16.37
N ARG A 351 6.42 19.57 15.49
CA ARG A 351 7.19 20.45 14.60
C ARG A 351 6.30 21.22 13.63
N TYR A 352 5.47 20.49 12.90
CA TYR A 352 4.76 21.08 11.77
C TYR A 352 3.42 21.73 12.14
N LEU A 353 2.77 21.31 13.20
CA LEU A 353 1.48 21.83 13.62
C LEU A 353 1.57 22.90 14.71
N PHE A 354 2.50 22.78 15.63
CA PHE A 354 2.76 23.79 16.66
C PHE A 354 3.92 24.73 16.30
N GLY A 355 4.73 24.41 15.32
CA GLY A 355 5.90 25.21 14.94
C GLY A 355 7.07 25.13 15.94
N VAL A 356 7.12 24.09 16.77
CA VAL A 356 8.19 23.90 17.75
C VAL A 356 9.50 23.52 17.04
N GLU A 357 10.57 24.26 17.31
CA GLU A 357 11.91 24.03 16.77
C GLU A 357 12.58 22.81 17.41
N ASN A 358 12.14 21.61 17.05
CA ASN A 358 12.66 20.35 17.61
C ASN A 358 13.69 19.65 16.71
N LYS A 359 14.07 20.26 15.60
CA LYS A 359 15.09 19.79 14.65
C LYS A 359 14.78 18.42 14.03
N VAL A 360 13.52 18.01 13.97
CA VAL A 360 13.11 16.70 13.41
C VAL A 360 13.55 16.54 11.95
N GLU A 361 13.67 17.62 11.21
CA GLU A 361 14.17 17.64 9.82
C GLU A 361 15.67 17.31 9.69
N LYS A 362 16.42 17.27 10.80
CA LYS A 362 17.81 16.86 10.87
C LYS A 362 17.99 15.41 11.32
N ASP A 363 16.92 14.78 11.78
CA ASP A 363 16.92 13.36 12.14
C ASP A 363 17.17 12.51 10.88
N PRO A 364 17.68 11.27 11.02
CA PRO A 364 17.76 10.33 9.90
C PRO A 364 16.40 10.19 9.21
N ASN A 365 16.39 10.11 7.89
CA ASN A 365 15.15 10.01 7.14
C ASN A 365 14.62 8.57 6.99
N THR A 366 15.39 7.58 7.46
CA THR A 366 15.03 6.17 7.36
C THR A 366 15.19 5.49 8.71
N TRP A 367 14.15 4.78 9.12
CA TRP A 367 14.08 4.04 10.37
C TRP A 367 13.56 2.63 10.10
N ILE A 368 14.38 1.61 10.38
CA ILE A 368 14.03 0.22 10.07
C ILE A 368 14.10 -0.61 11.35
N VAL A 369 13.00 -1.26 11.70
CA VAL A 369 12.99 -2.26 12.76
C VAL A 369 13.77 -3.47 12.27
N ARG A 370 14.86 -3.82 12.98
CA ARG A 370 15.63 -5.01 12.65
C ARG A 370 14.88 -6.28 13.06
N GLU A 371 15.30 -7.40 12.46
CA GLU A 371 14.77 -8.73 12.73
C GLU A 371 14.86 -9.00 14.24
N ASN A 372 13.75 -9.44 14.82
CA ASN A 372 13.60 -9.73 16.26
C ASN A 372 13.62 -8.52 17.21
N ASP A 373 13.74 -7.29 16.70
CA ASP A 373 13.58 -6.10 17.53
C ASP A 373 12.12 -5.72 17.75
N SER A 374 11.88 -4.91 18.78
CA SER A 374 10.58 -4.30 19.02
C SER A 374 10.28 -3.22 17.96
N GLN A 375 9.04 -3.16 17.50
CA GLN A 375 8.57 -2.09 16.61
C GLN A 375 8.76 -0.67 17.20
N LYS A 376 8.97 -0.57 18.51
CA LYS A 376 9.26 0.69 19.21
C LYS A 376 10.73 1.13 19.12
N ASN A 377 11.61 0.25 18.64
CA ASN A 377 13.05 0.46 18.58
C ASN A 377 13.59 0.34 17.14
N PRO A 378 13.18 1.21 16.21
CA PRO A 378 13.72 1.19 14.88
C PRO A 378 15.18 1.66 14.88
N THR A 379 15.99 1.04 14.03
CA THR A 379 17.38 1.44 13.78
C THR A 379 17.40 2.55 12.74
N PRO A 380 18.11 3.67 13.01
CA PRO A 380 18.26 4.76 12.05
C PRO A 380 19.26 4.42 10.95
N TYR A 381 18.93 4.87 9.73
CA TYR A 381 19.81 4.79 8.55
C TYR A 381 19.82 6.13 7.81
N LYS A 382 20.90 6.38 7.09
CA LYS A 382 21.05 7.61 6.31
C LYS A 382 19.98 7.73 5.21
N SER A 383 19.65 6.63 4.55
CA SER A 383 18.62 6.57 3.51
C SER A 383 18.16 5.13 3.27
N TYR A 384 17.07 4.99 2.52
CA TYR A 384 16.63 3.72 1.95
C TYR A 384 16.50 3.87 0.41
N PRO A 385 17.04 2.95 -0.39
CA PRO A 385 17.92 1.83 0.03
C PRO A 385 19.17 2.30 0.80
N ASN A 386 19.79 1.38 1.57
CA ASN A 386 21.04 1.67 2.26
C ASN A 386 22.06 2.20 1.25
N PRO A 387 22.74 3.33 1.52
CA PRO A 387 23.66 3.94 0.55
C PRO A 387 24.88 3.06 0.20
N ASP A 388 25.23 2.09 1.05
CA ASP A 388 26.29 1.12 0.81
C ASP A 388 25.81 -0.12 0.04
N ALA A 389 24.53 -0.19 -0.31
CA ALA A 389 23.98 -1.26 -1.13
C ALA A 389 24.32 -1.04 -2.61
N SER A 390 24.72 -2.10 -3.28
CA SER A 390 24.90 -2.12 -4.74
C SER A 390 24.41 -3.44 -5.33
N LEU A 391 24.00 -3.39 -6.59
CA LEU A 391 23.43 -4.55 -7.28
C LEU A 391 24.51 -5.58 -7.61
N VAL A 392 24.30 -6.81 -7.15
CA VAL A 392 25.11 -7.97 -7.47
C VAL A 392 24.34 -8.83 -8.47
N SER A 393 24.94 -9.08 -9.62
CA SER A 393 24.34 -9.85 -10.72
C SER A 393 24.67 -11.33 -10.60
N LEU A 394 23.63 -12.17 -10.56
CA LEU A 394 23.75 -13.62 -10.41
C LEU A 394 23.14 -14.33 -11.60
N SER A 395 23.90 -15.26 -12.18
CA SER A 395 23.46 -16.14 -13.26
C SER A 395 22.90 -17.45 -12.70
N LEU A 396 21.95 -18.06 -13.41
CA LEU A 396 21.32 -19.31 -13.05
C LEU A 396 22.13 -20.50 -13.56
N GLN A 397 22.45 -21.43 -12.66
CA GLN A 397 23.11 -22.70 -13.01
C GLN A 397 22.06 -23.82 -13.08
N PRO A 398 22.20 -24.82 -13.96
CA PRO A 398 21.20 -25.86 -14.18
C PRO A 398 20.81 -26.63 -12.92
N GLY A 399 19.61 -27.24 -12.96
CA GLY A 399 19.09 -28.10 -11.89
C GLY A 399 17.84 -27.58 -11.21
N GLY A 400 17.14 -26.59 -11.80
CA GLY A 400 16.04 -25.87 -11.15
C GLY A 400 14.85 -26.73 -10.69
N GLN A 401 14.57 -27.87 -11.32
CA GLN A 401 13.50 -28.77 -10.85
C GLN A 401 13.85 -29.47 -9.52
N GLU A 402 15.14 -29.60 -9.22
CA GLU A 402 15.63 -29.99 -7.90
C GLU A 402 16.12 -28.74 -7.17
N LYS A 403 17.41 -28.47 -7.26
CA LYS A 403 18.07 -27.27 -6.73
C LYS A 403 19.20 -26.87 -7.66
N GLY A 404 18.94 -25.90 -8.54
CA GLY A 404 19.97 -25.25 -9.34
C GLY A 404 20.80 -24.29 -8.51
N GLY A 405 21.73 -23.57 -9.14
CA GLY A 405 22.63 -22.65 -8.49
C GLY A 405 22.42 -21.19 -8.89
N LEU A 406 22.71 -20.28 -7.98
CA LEU A 406 22.94 -18.85 -8.26
C LEU A 406 24.45 -18.57 -8.17
N SER A 407 25.02 -18.04 -9.23
CA SER A 407 26.46 -17.87 -9.38
C SER A 407 26.84 -16.55 -10.04
N LEU A 408 27.98 -16.01 -9.64
CA LEU A 408 28.61 -14.89 -10.37
C LEU A 408 29.11 -15.29 -11.75
N LYS A 409 29.32 -16.59 -11.97
CA LYS A 409 29.82 -17.11 -13.27
C LYS A 409 28.66 -17.41 -14.21
N LYS A 410 28.76 -16.91 -15.44
CA LYS A 410 27.80 -17.25 -16.49
C LYS A 410 27.99 -18.70 -16.96
N ASN A 411 26.89 -19.33 -17.37
CA ASN A 411 26.95 -20.60 -18.07
C ASN A 411 27.68 -20.47 -19.41
N LYS A 412 28.56 -21.40 -19.70
CA LYS A 412 29.26 -21.46 -20.99
C LYS A 412 28.43 -22.15 -22.08
N ILE A 413 27.53 -23.05 -21.68
CA ILE A 413 26.69 -23.84 -22.55
C ILE A 413 25.25 -23.34 -22.44
N LYS A 414 24.56 -23.19 -23.57
CA LYS A 414 23.15 -22.82 -23.57
C LYS A 414 22.31 -23.90 -22.89
N LYS A 415 21.48 -23.49 -21.93
CA LYS A 415 20.63 -24.39 -21.16
C LYS A 415 19.22 -23.83 -21.02
N LEU A 416 18.24 -24.68 -21.35
CA LEU A 416 16.82 -24.41 -21.17
C LEU A 416 16.28 -25.32 -20.07
N GLU A 417 15.46 -24.76 -19.18
CA GLU A 417 14.75 -25.53 -18.17
C GLU A 417 13.26 -25.20 -18.18
N ARG A 418 12.43 -26.17 -17.80
CA ARG A 418 10.98 -26.09 -17.92
C ARG A 418 10.30 -26.30 -16.60
N LEU A 419 9.16 -25.64 -16.43
CA LEU A 419 8.19 -25.92 -15.39
C LEU A 419 6.80 -26.05 -16.01
N THR A 420 5.94 -26.80 -15.33
CA THR A 420 4.53 -26.98 -15.74
C THR A 420 3.64 -26.37 -14.66
N ASP A 421 2.79 -25.43 -15.06
CA ASP A 421 1.91 -24.72 -14.14
C ASP A 421 0.88 -25.63 -13.49
N ASP A 422 0.72 -25.49 -12.18
CA ASP A 422 -0.37 -26.08 -11.41
C ASP A 422 -0.64 -25.22 -10.16
N TYR A 423 -1.69 -24.44 -10.20
CA TYR A 423 -2.08 -23.53 -9.11
C TYR A 423 -2.47 -24.26 -7.80
N SER A 424 -2.70 -25.57 -7.83
CA SER A 424 -3.05 -26.34 -6.63
C SER A 424 -1.90 -26.44 -5.62
N PHE A 425 -0.66 -26.16 -6.04
CA PHE A 425 0.52 -26.09 -5.19
C PHE A 425 0.78 -24.64 -4.78
N ASP A 426 0.68 -24.34 -3.48
CA ASP A 426 1.03 -23.02 -2.97
C ASP A 426 2.56 -22.77 -3.00
N GLY A 427 2.95 -21.49 -2.95
CA GLY A 427 4.35 -21.09 -3.05
C GLY A 427 5.22 -21.66 -1.92
N ALA A 428 4.73 -21.80 -0.70
CA ALA A 428 5.46 -22.37 0.41
C ALA A 428 5.73 -23.87 0.20
N THR A 429 4.74 -24.62 -0.29
CA THR A 429 4.89 -26.02 -0.66
C THR A 429 5.93 -26.19 -1.76
N LEU A 430 5.88 -25.36 -2.80
CA LEU A 430 6.85 -25.37 -3.90
C LEU A 430 8.27 -25.04 -3.42
N ALA A 431 8.42 -24.04 -2.55
CA ALA A 431 9.73 -23.62 -2.02
C ALA A 431 10.38 -24.70 -1.12
N LYS A 432 9.57 -25.42 -0.34
CA LYS A 432 10.05 -26.50 0.56
C LYS A 432 10.31 -27.82 -0.15
N ALA A 433 9.71 -28.04 -1.32
CA ALA A 433 9.82 -29.30 -2.03
C ALA A 433 11.27 -29.62 -2.42
N LYS A 434 11.70 -30.85 -2.17
CA LYS A 434 13.02 -31.34 -2.56
C LYS A 434 13.22 -31.32 -4.08
N ASN A 435 12.16 -31.66 -4.81
CA ASN A 435 12.05 -31.53 -6.26
C ASN A 435 10.60 -31.20 -6.64
N SER A 436 10.41 -30.56 -7.77
CA SER A 436 9.08 -30.29 -8.34
C SER A 436 9.19 -29.94 -9.82
N VAL A 437 8.26 -30.44 -10.62
CA VAL A 437 8.09 -30.02 -12.01
C VAL A 437 7.29 -28.72 -12.14
N HIS A 438 6.74 -28.21 -11.04
CA HIS A 438 5.86 -27.04 -11.01
C HIS A 438 6.59 -25.73 -10.69
N ARG A 439 7.90 -25.78 -10.45
CA ARG A 439 8.75 -24.62 -10.21
C ARG A 439 10.20 -24.86 -10.63
N LEU A 440 10.96 -23.79 -10.79
CA LEU A 440 12.43 -23.81 -10.88
C LEU A 440 12.99 -23.07 -9.65
N LEU A 441 13.96 -23.69 -8.96
CA LEU A 441 14.57 -23.15 -7.76
C LEU A 441 16.10 -23.13 -7.89
N TYR A 442 16.70 -21.96 -7.70
CA TYR A 442 18.13 -21.73 -7.81
C TYR A 442 18.67 -21.15 -6.52
N LEU A 443 19.68 -21.78 -5.95
CA LEU A 443 20.21 -21.44 -4.63
C LEU A 443 21.63 -20.86 -4.70
N SER A 444 21.90 -19.85 -3.89
CA SER A 444 23.26 -19.44 -3.58
C SER A 444 24.03 -20.56 -2.87
N PRO A 445 25.37 -20.50 -2.77
CA PRO A 445 26.09 -21.28 -1.77
C PRO A 445 25.52 -21.01 -0.36
N VAL A 446 25.74 -21.97 0.56
CA VAL A 446 25.42 -21.76 1.99
C VAL A 446 26.22 -20.58 2.50
N LEU A 447 25.55 -19.60 3.09
CA LEU A 447 26.17 -18.38 3.57
C LEU A 447 27.11 -18.67 4.76
N LYS A 448 28.34 -18.23 4.65
CA LYS A 448 29.35 -18.31 5.73
C LYS A 448 29.34 -17.08 6.64
N GLN A 449 28.68 -16.02 6.21
CA GLN A 449 28.45 -14.78 6.96
C GLN A 449 27.05 -14.26 6.62
N ASP A 450 26.50 -13.41 7.49
CA ASP A 450 25.25 -12.71 7.22
C ASP A 450 25.37 -11.84 5.95
N ILE A 451 24.29 -11.77 5.19
CA ILE A 451 24.12 -10.82 4.07
C ILE A 451 22.99 -9.86 4.40
N HIS A 452 23.24 -8.57 4.24
CA HIS A 452 22.21 -7.54 4.35
C HIS A 452 21.73 -7.14 2.96
N LEU A 453 20.48 -7.44 2.66
CA LEU A 453 19.77 -6.94 1.48
C LEU A 453 19.07 -5.62 1.82
N SER A 454 19.21 -4.61 0.97
CA SER A 454 18.54 -3.32 1.15
C SER A 454 18.18 -2.71 -0.21
N GLY A 455 16.91 -2.71 -0.55
CA GLY A 455 16.42 -2.11 -1.79
C GLY A 455 15.54 -3.04 -2.63
N VAL A 456 15.60 -2.84 -3.93
CA VAL A 456 14.74 -3.52 -4.91
C VAL A 456 15.55 -4.52 -5.71
N SER A 457 15.21 -5.80 -5.60
CA SER A 457 15.77 -6.85 -6.45
C SER A 457 15.11 -6.80 -7.83
N LYS A 458 15.87 -7.15 -8.87
CA LYS A 458 15.39 -7.13 -10.25
C LYS A 458 15.66 -8.46 -10.93
N LEU A 459 14.66 -8.97 -11.66
CA LEU A 459 14.81 -10.13 -12.53
C LEU A 459 14.73 -9.69 -13.99
N THR A 460 15.74 -10.06 -14.79
CA THR A 460 15.65 -10.10 -16.25
C THR A 460 15.53 -11.56 -16.63
N ILE A 461 14.44 -11.94 -17.27
CA ILE A 461 14.15 -13.31 -17.64
C ILE A 461 13.87 -13.44 -19.14
N ARG A 462 14.46 -14.45 -19.76
CA ARG A 462 14.11 -14.87 -21.11
C ARG A 462 13.32 -16.16 -21.04
N VAL A 463 12.07 -16.11 -21.45
CA VAL A 463 11.08 -17.16 -21.20
C VAL A 463 10.15 -17.35 -22.40
N ALA A 464 9.75 -18.60 -22.63
CA ALA A 464 8.72 -18.97 -23.60
C ALA A 464 7.56 -19.64 -22.87
N SER A 465 6.34 -19.38 -23.33
CA SER A 465 5.12 -20.03 -22.83
C SER A 465 4.54 -20.95 -23.89
N SER A 466 3.99 -22.08 -23.49
CA SER A 466 3.23 -22.98 -24.38
C SER A 466 1.85 -22.40 -24.77
N LYS A 467 1.42 -21.31 -24.14
CA LYS A 467 0.15 -20.60 -24.41
C LYS A 467 0.38 -19.14 -24.76
N ARG A 468 -0.66 -18.47 -25.26
CA ARG A 468 -0.66 -17.03 -25.62
C ARG A 468 -0.50 -16.10 -24.43
N ALA A 469 -0.75 -16.59 -23.21
CA ALA A 469 -0.59 -15.86 -21.97
C ALA A 469 -0.21 -16.81 -20.84
N ALA A 470 0.52 -16.32 -19.85
CA ALA A 470 0.86 -17.09 -18.66
C ALA A 470 1.15 -16.15 -17.49
N ASN A 471 0.81 -16.58 -16.28
CA ASN A 471 1.32 -15.96 -15.07
C ASN A 471 2.83 -16.17 -14.96
N LEU A 472 3.54 -15.20 -14.45
CA LEU A 472 4.94 -15.32 -14.05
C LEU A 472 5.07 -14.85 -12.61
N SER A 473 5.37 -15.78 -11.72
CA SER A 473 5.55 -15.52 -10.28
C SER A 473 6.99 -15.80 -9.88
N VAL A 474 7.53 -14.93 -9.03
CA VAL A 474 8.90 -15.03 -8.53
C VAL A 474 8.91 -14.77 -7.04
N TRP A 475 9.51 -15.72 -6.30
CA TRP A 475 9.82 -15.53 -4.89
C TRP A 475 11.33 -15.56 -4.67
N LEU A 476 11.84 -14.65 -3.87
CA LEU A 476 13.12 -14.82 -3.20
C LEU A 476 12.87 -15.42 -1.82
N VAL A 477 13.54 -16.53 -1.55
CA VAL A 477 13.36 -17.30 -0.32
C VAL A 477 14.70 -17.50 0.39
N SER A 478 14.63 -17.75 1.69
CA SER A 478 15.76 -18.15 2.53
C SER A 478 15.59 -19.61 2.96
N LEU A 479 16.52 -20.47 2.60
CA LEU A 479 16.48 -21.89 2.90
C LEU A 479 17.70 -22.31 3.75
N PRO A 480 17.59 -23.33 4.63
CA PRO A 480 16.43 -24.17 4.86
C PRO A 480 15.24 -23.40 5.41
N TRP A 481 14.03 -23.90 5.11
CA TRP A 481 12.80 -23.30 5.60
C TRP A 481 12.71 -23.47 7.13
N ASN A 482 12.53 -22.39 7.84
CA ASN A 482 12.34 -22.44 9.28
C ASN A 482 10.89 -22.78 9.59
N SER A 483 10.66 -23.94 10.21
CA SER A 483 9.34 -24.41 10.61
C SER A 483 8.89 -23.91 11.98
N ASP A 484 9.76 -23.21 12.72
CA ASP A 484 9.37 -22.63 14.00
C ASP A 484 8.32 -21.53 13.78
N ARG A 485 7.12 -21.75 14.32
CA ARG A 485 6.01 -20.79 14.23
C ARG A 485 6.31 -19.44 14.91
N LYS A 486 7.35 -19.38 15.74
CA LYS A 486 7.84 -18.11 16.32
C LYS A 486 8.70 -17.34 15.33
N ALA A 487 9.25 -18.02 14.32
CA ALA A 487 9.96 -17.34 13.25
C ALA A 487 8.99 -16.45 12.47
N LYS A 488 9.39 -15.21 12.27
CA LYS A 488 8.64 -14.29 11.42
C LYS A 488 8.68 -14.77 9.97
N ILE A 489 7.67 -14.42 9.19
CA ILE A 489 7.57 -14.74 7.75
C ILE A 489 8.85 -14.34 7.01
N THR A 490 9.48 -13.25 7.41
CA THR A 490 10.74 -12.72 6.88
C THR A 490 11.89 -13.73 6.87
N GLU A 491 11.87 -14.72 7.73
CA GLU A 491 12.96 -15.71 7.77
C GLU A 491 12.91 -16.69 6.60
N ASN A 492 11.77 -16.82 5.94
CA ASN A 492 11.57 -17.76 4.85
C ASN A 492 11.35 -17.08 3.50
N ILE A 493 10.57 -16.01 3.50
CA ILE A 493 10.25 -15.24 2.29
C ILE A 493 10.95 -13.90 2.37
N ILE A 494 11.93 -13.70 1.50
CA ILE A 494 12.68 -12.45 1.41
C ILE A 494 11.80 -11.40 0.72
N THR A 495 11.33 -11.70 -0.48
CA THR A 495 10.43 -10.84 -1.24
C THR A 495 9.75 -11.61 -2.37
N ARG A 496 8.79 -10.97 -3.02
CA ARG A 496 7.99 -11.54 -4.11
C ARG A 496 7.87 -10.54 -5.26
N GLY A 497 7.55 -11.07 -6.44
CA GLY A 497 7.19 -10.28 -7.60
C GLY A 497 6.38 -11.09 -8.59
N TRP A 498 5.56 -10.41 -9.39
CA TRP A 498 4.69 -11.02 -10.39
C TRP A 498 4.72 -10.20 -11.66
N ALA A 499 4.54 -10.86 -12.79
CA ALA A 499 4.47 -10.20 -14.09
C ALA A 499 3.61 -10.97 -15.08
N ASP A 500 3.07 -10.28 -16.07
CA ASP A 500 2.51 -10.89 -17.28
C ASP A 500 3.53 -10.75 -18.40
N ILE A 501 3.95 -11.87 -18.97
CA ILE A 501 4.94 -11.89 -20.07
C ILE A 501 4.42 -11.11 -21.27
N GLN A 502 3.11 -11.03 -21.48
CA GLN A 502 2.50 -10.24 -22.56
C GLN A 502 2.88 -8.75 -22.50
N ASN A 503 3.26 -8.25 -21.33
CA ASN A 503 3.71 -6.87 -21.11
C ASN A 503 5.24 -6.69 -21.19
N TYR A 504 5.93 -7.58 -21.89
CA TYR A 504 7.39 -7.54 -21.98
C TYR A 504 7.96 -6.27 -22.60
N LYS A 505 7.22 -5.58 -23.46
CA LYS A 505 7.62 -4.32 -24.09
C LYS A 505 7.17 -3.09 -23.31
N SER A 506 5.96 -3.12 -22.78
CA SER A 506 5.29 -1.96 -22.22
C SER A 506 4.29 -2.37 -21.16
N LEU A 507 4.21 -1.58 -20.10
CA LEU A 507 3.16 -1.72 -19.08
C LEU A 507 1.78 -1.28 -19.61
N ASN A 508 1.77 -0.40 -20.61
CA ASN A 508 0.56 0.21 -21.16
C ASN A 508 -0.11 -0.62 -22.25
N GLU A 509 0.63 -1.56 -22.84
CA GLU A 509 0.13 -2.35 -23.97
C GLU A 509 0.70 -3.77 -23.93
N SER A 510 -0.18 -4.74 -23.73
CA SER A 510 0.13 -6.16 -23.82
C SER A 510 -0.01 -6.68 -25.24
N SER A 511 0.72 -7.74 -25.56
CA SER A 511 0.63 -8.45 -26.83
C SER A 511 0.56 -9.95 -26.57
N ASP A 512 -0.34 -10.65 -27.28
CA ASP A 512 -0.42 -12.10 -27.23
C ASP A 512 0.94 -12.74 -27.53
N LEU A 513 1.33 -13.68 -26.72
CA LEU A 513 2.55 -14.45 -26.94
C LEU A 513 2.32 -15.45 -28.09
N ILE A 514 3.36 -15.64 -28.88
CA ILE A 514 3.40 -16.77 -29.82
C ILE A 514 3.89 -17.97 -29.02
N PRO A 515 3.12 -19.08 -28.96
CA PRO A 515 3.54 -20.28 -28.23
C PRO A 515 4.95 -20.72 -28.58
N ASP A 516 5.73 -21.07 -27.56
CA ASP A 516 7.12 -21.53 -27.64
C ASP A 516 8.14 -20.50 -28.17
N LYS A 517 7.72 -19.28 -28.49
CA LYS A 517 8.64 -18.17 -28.79
C LYS A 517 9.16 -17.55 -27.50
N PHE A 518 10.45 -17.26 -27.46
CA PHE A 518 11.10 -16.61 -26.33
C PHE A 518 10.91 -15.10 -26.33
N TYR A 519 10.62 -14.56 -25.16
CA TYR A 519 10.52 -13.13 -24.88
C TYR A 519 11.41 -12.77 -23.69
N THR A 520 12.01 -11.59 -23.71
CA THR A 520 12.80 -11.08 -22.60
C THR A 520 12.02 -9.99 -21.87
N MET A 521 11.90 -10.12 -20.55
CA MET A 521 11.24 -9.17 -19.68
C MET A 521 12.11 -8.86 -18.48
N SER A 522 12.12 -7.59 -18.07
CA SER A 522 12.74 -7.15 -16.81
C SER A 522 11.69 -6.53 -15.92
N PHE A 523 11.65 -6.91 -14.66
CA PHE A 523 10.75 -6.32 -13.68
C PHE A 523 11.35 -6.35 -12.27
N ASP A 524 10.84 -5.47 -11.43
CA ASP A 524 11.24 -5.33 -10.05
C ASP A 524 10.43 -6.27 -9.16
N LEU A 525 11.09 -6.84 -8.13
CA LEU A 525 10.43 -7.47 -6.99
C LEU A 525 10.08 -6.39 -5.96
N GLN A 526 9.29 -6.74 -4.95
CA GLN A 526 8.92 -5.78 -3.91
C GLN A 526 10.16 -5.30 -3.14
N PRO A 527 10.21 -4.02 -2.74
CA PRO A 527 11.28 -3.49 -1.89
C PRO A 527 11.43 -4.30 -0.61
N ASP A 528 12.66 -4.48 -0.17
CA ASP A 528 12.96 -5.21 1.08
C ASP A 528 14.20 -4.65 1.76
N ASP A 529 14.31 -4.90 3.06
CA ASP A 529 15.53 -4.68 3.85
C ASP A 529 15.60 -5.78 4.92
N GLN A 530 16.45 -6.75 4.70
CA GLN A 530 16.52 -7.95 5.53
C GLN A 530 17.95 -8.45 5.65
N VAL A 531 18.33 -8.88 6.85
CA VAL A 531 19.57 -9.59 7.10
C VAL A 531 19.34 -11.10 6.99
N ILE A 532 19.94 -11.70 5.97
CA ILE A 532 19.91 -13.14 5.75
C ILE A 532 21.06 -13.76 6.54
N LYS A 533 20.75 -14.69 7.44
CA LYS A 533 21.71 -15.23 8.39
C LYS A 533 22.69 -16.22 7.78
N LYS A 534 23.89 -16.27 8.34
CA LYS A 534 24.85 -17.35 8.13
C LYS A 534 24.16 -18.72 8.26
N GLY A 535 24.50 -19.65 7.39
CA GLY A 535 23.91 -20.99 7.34
C GLY A 535 22.68 -21.10 6.42
N GLN A 536 22.09 -19.98 6.01
CA GLN A 536 21.01 -19.94 5.05
C GLN A 536 21.54 -19.91 3.61
N GLN A 537 20.66 -20.18 2.65
CA GLN A 537 20.90 -19.97 1.23
C GLN A 537 19.82 -19.04 0.69
N ILE A 538 20.22 -18.09 -0.13
CA ILE A 538 19.27 -17.23 -0.87
C ILE A 538 18.80 -18.03 -2.08
N GLY A 539 17.49 -18.18 -2.23
CA GLY A 539 16.85 -18.93 -3.31
C GLY A 539 16.02 -18.05 -4.21
N LEU A 540 16.17 -18.20 -5.53
CA LEU A 540 15.29 -17.67 -6.55
C LEU A 540 14.35 -18.79 -6.98
N MET A 541 13.05 -18.65 -6.71
CA MET A 541 12.02 -19.57 -7.18
C MET A 541 11.20 -18.90 -8.28
N ILE A 542 11.14 -19.56 -9.44
CA ILE A 542 10.35 -19.16 -10.60
C ILE A 542 9.23 -20.16 -10.78
N PHE A 543 8.00 -19.71 -10.87
CA PHE A 543 6.81 -20.53 -11.12
C PHE A 543 5.76 -19.70 -11.88
N SER A 544 4.65 -20.31 -12.25
CA SER A 544 3.65 -19.61 -13.05
C SER A 544 2.53 -19.07 -12.17
N SER A 545 1.53 -19.85 -11.83
CA SER A 545 0.42 -19.39 -10.98
C SER A 545 0.79 -19.43 -9.51
N ASP A 546 0.55 -18.31 -8.82
CA ASP A 546 0.69 -18.18 -7.37
C ASP A 546 -0.70 -18.30 -6.74
N GLN A 547 -0.96 -19.38 -6.03
CA GLN A 547 -2.28 -19.76 -5.54
C GLN A 547 -3.01 -18.65 -4.78
N GLU A 548 -2.28 -17.83 -4.02
CA GLU A 548 -2.88 -16.80 -3.18
C GLU A 548 -3.08 -15.45 -3.88
N PHE A 549 -2.45 -15.26 -5.05
CA PHE A 549 -2.35 -13.92 -5.65
C PHE A 549 -2.82 -13.84 -7.10
N THR A 550 -2.67 -14.89 -7.90
CA THR A 550 -2.88 -14.80 -9.35
C THR A 550 -4.17 -15.49 -9.81
N LEU A 551 -4.51 -15.31 -11.08
CA LEU A 551 -5.52 -16.13 -11.72
C LEU A 551 -5.12 -17.62 -11.70
N HIS A 552 -6.10 -18.50 -11.74
CA HIS A 552 -5.96 -19.96 -11.71
C HIS A 552 -6.38 -20.56 -13.06
N PRO A 553 -5.56 -20.45 -14.11
CA PRO A 553 -5.85 -21.11 -15.38
C PRO A 553 -5.80 -22.61 -15.22
N LYS A 554 -6.35 -23.32 -16.21
CA LYS A 554 -6.27 -24.78 -16.22
C LYS A 554 -4.81 -25.23 -16.14
N PRO A 555 -4.46 -26.14 -15.22
CA PRO A 555 -3.09 -26.65 -15.12
C PRO A 555 -2.54 -27.19 -16.43
N GLY A 556 -1.21 -27.11 -16.61
CA GLY A 556 -0.52 -27.69 -17.76
C GLY A 556 0.20 -26.67 -18.67
N THR A 557 0.08 -25.37 -18.44
CA THR A 557 0.90 -24.39 -19.16
C THR A 557 2.38 -24.61 -18.84
N ILE A 558 3.21 -24.69 -19.89
CA ILE A 558 4.65 -24.91 -19.75
C ILE A 558 5.36 -23.57 -19.94
N LEU A 559 6.20 -23.20 -18.98
CA LEU A 559 7.18 -22.14 -19.12
C LEU A 559 8.56 -22.75 -19.36
N THR A 560 9.26 -22.27 -20.38
CA THR A 560 10.64 -22.63 -20.69
C THR A 560 11.53 -21.43 -20.46
N VAL A 561 12.50 -21.56 -19.56
CA VAL A 561 13.43 -20.48 -19.18
C VAL A 561 14.79 -20.71 -19.82
N ASP A 562 15.32 -19.69 -20.50
CA ASP A 562 16.68 -19.66 -21.01
C ASP A 562 17.63 -19.16 -19.92
N LEU A 563 18.35 -20.08 -19.27
CA LEU A 563 19.21 -19.78 -18.14
C LEU A 563 20.35 -18.82 -18.49
N ASN A 564 20.85 -18.86 -19.72
CA ASN A 564 21.98 -18.03 -20.15
C ASN A 564 21.61 -16.56 -20.31
N SER A 565 20.34 -16.27 -20.55
CA SER A 565 19.80 -14.93 -20.77
C SER A 565 18.92 -14.46 -19.60
N THR A 566 18.95 -15.18 -18.48
CA THR A 566 18.21 -14.84 -17.27
C THR A 566 19.19 -14.40 -16.17
N LEU A 567 18.91 -13.29 -15.53
CA LEU A 567 19.81 -12.65 -14.58
C LEU A 567 19.03 -12.08 -13.38
N LEU A 568 19.45 -12.48 -12.19
CA LEU A 568 18.96 -11.89 -10.94
C LEU A 568 19.94 -10.82 -10.46
N LYS A 569 19.43 -9.64 -10.09
CA LYS A 569 20.22 -8.59 -9.44
C LYS A 569 19.71 -8.38 -8.02
N LEU A 570 20.61 -8.52 -7.06
CA LEU A 570 20.32 -8.35 -5.62
C LEU A 570 20.99 -7.10 -5.07
N PRO A 571 20.24 -6.22 -4.36
CA PRO A 571 20.81 -5.04 -3.69
C PRO A 571 21.48 -5.45 -2.38
N ILE A 572 22.79 -5.66 -2.39
CA ILE A 572 23.57 -6.14 -1.24
C ILE A 572 24.37 -5.00 -0.64
N VAL A 573 24.24 -4.80 0.67
CA VAL A 573 25.08 -3.85 1.43
C VAL A 573 26.54 -4.34 1.40
N GLY A 574 27.45 -3.48 0.94
CA GLY A 574 28.84 -3.86 0.66
C GLY A 574 29.04 -4.57 -0.69
N GLY A 575 27.98 -4.75 -1.47
CA GLY A 575 28.01 -5.21 -2.85
C GLY A 575 28.70 -6.56 -3.07
N LEU A 576 29.42 -6.65 -4.18
CA LEU A 576 30.13 -7.86 -4.60
C LEU A 576 31.15 -8.35 -3.55
N LYS A 577 31.81 -7.44 -2.84
CA LYS A 577 32.78 -7.80 -1.79
C LYS A 577 32.10 -8.58 -0.66
N SER A 578 30.94 -8.10 -0.18
CA SER A 578 30.20 -8.77 0.88
C SER A 578 29.61 -10.11 0.40
N PHE A 579 29.10 -10.18 -0.82
CA PHE A 579 28.64 -11.44 -1.41
C PHE A 579 29.75 -12.48 -1.50
N ASN A 580 30.92 -12.09 -2.00
CA ASN A 580 32.09 -12.98 -2.09
C ASN A 580 32.55 -13.51 -0.72
N LYS A 581 32.58 -12.65 0.31
CA LYS A 581 32.92 -13.08 1.67
C LYS A 581 31.93 -14.10 2.24
N ALA A 582 30.65 -13.92 1.92
CA ALA A 582 29.60 -14.78 2.45
C ALA A 582 29.48 -16.11 1.70
N THR A 583 29.98 -16.23 0.47
CA THR A 583 29.77 -17.41 -0.40
C THR A 583 31.03 -18.22 -0.71
N ARG A 584 32.23 -17.73 -0.31
CA ARG A 584 33.52 -18.44 -0.53
C ARG A 584 34.06 -19.18 0.70
#